data_244d6e0f7c680620d986b6918f5439ca
#
_entry.id   244d6e0f7c680620d986b6918f5439ca
#
_cell.length_a   1.000
_cell.length_b   1.000
_cell.length_c   1.000
_cell.angle_alpha   90.00
_cell.angle_beta   90.00
_cell.angle_gamma   90.00
#
_symmetry.space_group_name_H-M   'P 1'
#
loop_
_entity.id
_entity.type
_entity.pdbx_description
1 polymer ?
#
loop_
_entity_poly.entity_id
_entity_poly.type
_entity_poly.pdbx_seq_one_letter_code
_entity_poly.pdbx_strand_id
1 'polypeptide(L)'
;MAVAVVFTIYTMALVNDDNDNDIGDGFPIGMRVLLVDNDRESIFSLGTMLRSCQYQVTTATDATTVLKMLRVKMLRENKFDLVISELHMPEIDGLKLLKLMQPWMDIPVILFSNDYDKNLVMKAVTLGACDYLLKPIRIEELRIFGSMYIERRLILRRMKIKIGTHQPLACLN
;
A
#
# COMPACT_ATOMS: atom_id res chain seq x y z
N MET A 1 13.71 5.65 8.41
CA MET A 1 14.78 5.66 7.38
C MET A 1 15.21 4.26 6.88
N ALA A 2 15.13 3.19 7.66
CA ALA A 2 15.63 1.87 7.23
C ALA A 2 14.76 1.13 6.20
N VAL A 3 13.45 1.31 6.19
CA VAL A 3 12.53 0.58 5.29
C VAL A 3 12.50 1.20 3.89
N ALA A 4 12.54 2.53 3.80
CA ALA A 4 12.68 3.25 2.53
C ALA A 4 13.98 2.90 1.79
N VAL A 5 15.06 2.64 2.52
CA VAL A 5 16.36 2.26 1.94
C VAL A 5 16.33 0.87 1.31
N VAL A 6 15.66 -0.10 1.91
CA VAL A 6 15.54 -1.47 1.36
C VAL A 6 14.71 -1.45 0.07
N PHE A 7 13.67 -0.65 0.02
CA PHE A 7 12.83 -0.53 -1.18
C PHE A 7 13.55 0.25 -2.29
N THR A 8 14.29 1.31 -1.95
CA THR A 8 15.10 2.09 -2.90
C THR A 8 16.24 1.25 -3.51
N ILE A 9 16.88 0.39 -2.73
CA ILE A 9 17.94 -0.51 -3.25
C ILE A 9 17.32 -1.55 -4.19
N TYR A 10 16.11 -2.04 -3.91
CA TYR A 10 15.43 -3.02 -4.77
C TYR A 10 14.92 -2.39 -6.09
N THR A 11 14.49 -1.14 -6.08
CA THR A 11 14.10 -0.40 -7.29
C THR A 11 15.31 0.01 -8.13
N MET A 12 16.42 0.45 -7.52
CA MET A 12 17.63 0.80 -8.27
C MET A 12 18.30 -0.39 -8.98
N ALA A 13 18.13 -1.60 -8.46
CA ALA A 13 18.69 -2.81 -9.10
C ALA A 13 17.88 -3.26 -10.35
N LEU A 14 16.69 -2.71 -10.59
CA LEU A 14 15.81 -3.12 -11.70
C LEU A 14 15.64 -2.04 -12.80
N VAL A 15 16.19 -0.85 -12.61
CA VAL A 15 16.08 0.28 -13.56
C VAL A 15 17.38 0.47 -14.32
N ASN A 16 17.79 -0.53 -15.09
CA ASN A 16 18.75 -0.37 -16.18
C ASN A 16 18.12 -0.95 -17.45
N ASP A 17 17.16 -0.25 -18.03
CA ASP A 17 16.77 -0.44 -19.42
C ASP A 17 16.24 0.89 -19.97
N ASP A 18 17.08 1.53 -20.78
CA ASP A 18 16.83 2.76 -21.49
C ASP A 18 15.78 2.52 -22.56
N ASN A 19 14.52 2.85 -22.31
CA ASN A 19 13.54 3.34 -23.28
C ASN A 19 12.13 3.33 -22.69
N ASP A 20 11.75 4.40 -22.02
CA ASP A 20 10.31 4.66 -21.81
C ASP A 20 10.05 6.16 -21.71
N ASN A 21 9.77 6.76 -22.88
CA ASN A 21 9.30 8.15 -23.02
C ASN A 21 7.83 8.33 -22.65
N ASP A 22 7.23 7.46 -21.85
CA ASP A 22 5.81 7.50 -21.47
C ASP A 22 5.56 7.47 -19.97
N ILE A 23 6.52 7.95 -19.17
CA ILE A 23 6.25 8.32 -17.80
C ILE A 23 6.04 9.83 -17.79
N GLY A 24 4.85 10.27 -18.20
CA GLY A 24 4.37 11.61 -17.90
C GLY A 24 4.49 11.83 -16.37
N ASP A 25 4.73 13.06 -15.94
CA ASP A 25 4.81 13.54 -14.53
C ASP A 25 3.55 13.23 -13.69
N GLY A 26 2.95 12.06 -13.91
CA GLY A 26 1.70 11.58 -13.35
C GLY A 26 1.89 11.11 -11.92
N PHE A 27 1.96 12.05 -10.99
CA PHE A 27 1.47 11.82 -9.63
C PHE A 27 0.16 11.01 -9.71
N PRO A 28 -0.08 9.99 -8.88
CA PRO A 28 -1.22 9.08 -9.00
C PRO A 28 -2.54 9.77 -8.66
N ILE A 29 -2.96 10.66 -9.53
CA ILE A 29 -4.26 11.32 -9.43
C ILE A 29 -5.36 10.27 -9.41
N GLY A 30 -6.25 10.36 -8.42
CA GLY A 30 -7.39 9.46 -8.30
C GLY A 30 -7.08 8.10 -7.69
N MET A 31 -5.86 7.90 -7.11
CA MET A 31 -5.55 6.70 -6.36
C MET A 31 -6.55 6.49 -5.21
N ARG A 32 -7.11 5.29 -5.12
CA ARG A 32 -8.16 4.95 -4.15
C ARG A 32 -7.51 4.43 -2.87
N VAL A 33 -7.62 5.21 -1.81
CA VAL A 33 -7.00 4.93 -0.51
C VAL A 33 -8.08 4.57 0.50
N LEU A 34 -7.90 3.45 1.19
CA LEU A 34 -8.66 3.11 2.38
C LEU A 34 -7.85 3.54 3.61
N LEU A 35 -8.37 4.52 4.33
CA LEU A 35 -7.80 5.03 5.59
C LEU A 35 -8.55 4.42 6.77
N VAL A 36 -7.82 3.77 7.68
CA VAL A 36 -8.37 3.08 8.85
C VAL A 36 -7.72 3.65 10.12
N ASP A 37 -8.52 4.25 10.97
CA ASP A 37 -8.11 4.77 12.27
C ASP A 37 -9.32 4.85 13.20
N ASN A 38 -9.16 4.55 14.47
CA ASN A 38 -10.24 4.68 15.44
C ASN A 38 -10.41 6.11 15.98
N ASP A 39 -9.43 6.98 15.74
CA ASP A 39 -9.49 8.39 16.10
C ASP A 39 -10.07 9.23 14.94
N ARG A 40 -11.19 9.88 15.22
CA ARG A 40 -11.90 10.72 14.23
C ARG A 40 -11.13 11.97 13.84
N GLU A 41 -10.37 12.56 14.75
CA GLU A 41 -9.55 13.76 14.46
C GLU A 41 -8.39 13.39 13.53
N SER A 42 -7.75 12.26 13.80
CA SER A 42 -6.73 11.67 12.93
C SER A 42 -7.27 11.36 11.54
N ILE A 43 -8.44 10.71 11.44
CA ILE A 43 -9.11 10.44 10.15
C ILE A 43 -9.38 11.75 9.39
N PHE A 44 -9.90 12.77 10.06
CA PHE A 44 -10.20 14.04 9.42
C PHE A 44 -8.95 14.72 8.89
N SER A 45 -7.92 14.85 9.73
CA SER A 45 -6.65 15.49 9.39
C SER A 45 -5.94 14.75 8.25
N LEU A 46 -5.69 13.45 8.43
CA LEU A 46 -4.98 12.63 7.45
C LEU A 46 -5.79 12.47 6.15
N GLY A 47 -7.11 12.30 6.27
CA GLY A 47 -7.99 12.24 5.11
C GLY A 47 -8.00 13.53 4.30
N THR A 48 -7.90 14.70 4.95
CA THR A 48 -7.78 16.00 4.28
C THR A 48 -6.45 16.12 3.53
N MET A 49 -5.34 15.71 4.15
CA MET A 49 -4.03 15.69 3.50
C MET A 49 -4.00 14.74 2.29
N LEU A 50 -4.58 13.55 2.41
CA LEU A 50 -4.67 12.59 1.29
C LEU A 50 -5.50 13.15 0.13
N ARG A 51 -6.63 13.82 0.42
CA ARG A 51 -7.45 14.46 -0.63
C ARG A 51 -6.73 15.63 -1.28
N SER A 52 -5.91 16.39 -0.54
CA SER A 52 -5.08 17.45 -1.14
C SER A 52 -4.00 16.89 -2.07
N CYS A 53 -3.63 15.62 -1.90
CA CYS A 53 -2.82 14.85 -2.85
C CYS A 53 -3.64 14.26 -4.01
N GLN A 54 -4.90 14.68 -4.19
CA GLN A 54 -5.81 14.21 -5.23
C GLN A 54 -6.14 12.70 -5.17
N TYR A 55 -6.06 12.10 -3.98
CA TYR A 55 -6.49 10.73 -3.75
C TYR A 55 -7.99 10.64 -3.46
N GLN A 56 -8.59 9.53 -3.87
CA GLN A 56 -9.96 9.19 -3.48
C GLN A 56 -9.93 8.42 -2.16
N VAL A 57 -10.38 9.06 -1.09
CA VAL A 57 -10.24 8.52 0.26
C VAL A 57 -11.56 7.95 0.76
N THR A 58 -11.56 6.66 1.08
CA THR A 58 -12.59 5.99 1.87
C THR A 58 -12.06 5.78 3.28
N THR A 59 -12.87 6.03 4.29
CA THR A 59 -12.47 5.92 5.70
C THR A 59 -13.23 4.79 6.39
N ALA A 60 -12.55 4.11 7.32
CA ALA A 60 -13.15 3.17 8.26
C ALA A 60 -12.63 3.46 9.67
N THR A 61 -13.50 3.36 10.67
CA THR A 61 -13.15 3.66 12.08
C THR A 61 -12.65 2.45 12.84
N ASP A 62 -12.72 1.27 12.26
CA ASP A 62 -12.33 0.00 12.88
C ASP A 62 -12.01 -1.07 11.84
N ALA A 63 -11.20 -2.04 12.27
CA ALA A 63 -10.78 -3.15 11.43
C ALA A 63 -11.94 -4.12 11.10
N THR A 64 -12.97 -4.19 11.96
CA THR A 64 -14.13 -5.04 11.72
C THR A 64 -14.93 -4.56 10.51
N THR A 65 -15.07 -3.26 10.37
CA THR A 65 -15.67 -2.62 9.18
C THR A 65 -14.87 -2.94 7.92
N VAL A 66 -13.54 -2.87 7.97
CA VAL A 66 -12.67 -3.27 6.86
C VAL A 66 -12.88 -4.73 6.48
N LEU A 67 -12.92 -5.64 7.47
CA LEU A 67 -13.14 -7.07 7.22
C LEU A 67 -14.55 -7.37 6.65
N LYS A 68 -15.56 -6.61 7.05
CA LYS A 68 -16.90 -6.69 6.42
C LYS A 68 -16.86 -6.25 4.95
N MET A 69 -16.13 -5.16 4.64
CA MET A 69 -15.92 -4.72 3.25
C MET A 69 -15.22 -5.80 2.41
N LEU A 70 -14.24 -6.52 2.99
CA LEU A 70 -13.59 -7.68 2.36
C LEU A 70 -14.58 -8.79 2.02
N ARG A 71 -15.47 -9.14 2.95
CA ARG A 71 -16.50 -10.19 2.76
C ARG A 71 -17.49 -9.83 1.66
N VAL A 72 -17.88 -8.56 1.55
CA VAL A 72 -18.87 -8.07 0.56
C VAL A 72 -18.27 -7.86 -0.83
N LYS A 73 -17.11 -8.42 -1.16
CA LYS A 73 -16.41 -8.27 -2.45
C LYS A 73 -15.85 -6.88 -2.76
N MET A 74 -16.05 -5.86 -1.91
CA MET A 74 -15.61 -4.51 -2.22
C MET A 74 -14.09 -4.40 -2.39
N LEU A 75 -13.34 -5.12 -1.58
CA LEU A 75 -11.89 -5.16 -1.68
C LEU A 75 -11.40 -6.19 -2.73
N ARG A 76 -12.15 -7.30 -2.92
CA ARG A 76 -11.81 -8.33 -3.93
C ARG A 76 -11.88 -7.83 -5.37
N GLU A 77 -12.66 -6.78 -5.63
CA GLU A 77 -12.78 -6.16 -6.95
C GLU A 77 -11.71 -5.07 -7.21
N ASN A 78 -10.61 -5.07 -6.43
CA ASN A 78 -9.55 -4.05 -6.53
C ASN A 78 -10.08 -2.61 -6.46
N LYS A 79 -11.02 -2.35 -5.54
CA LYS A 79 -11.57 -1.00 -5.35
C LYS A 79 -10.62 -0.05 -4.63
N PHE A 80 -9.57 -0.57 -4.01
CA PHE A 80 -8.54 0.21 -3.36
C PHE A 80 -7.17 -0.10 -3.95
N ASP A 81 -6.36 0.93 -4.03
CA ASP A 81 -5.01 0.87 -4.55
C ASP A 81 -3.99 0.88 -3.40
N LEU A 82 -4.39 1.37 -2.22
CA LEU A 82 -3.56 1.47 -1.02
C LEU A 82 -4.45 1.39 0.23
N VAL A 83 -3.97 0.73 1.28
CA VAL A 83 -4.54 0.78 2.62
C VAL A 83 -3.54 1.47 3.55
N ILE A 84 -4.01 2.45 4.32
CA ILE A 84 -3.26 3.13 5.36
C ILE A 84 -4.00 2.90 6.68
N SER A 85 -3.38 2.22 7.64
CA SER A 85 -4.04 1.79 8.87
C SER A 85 -3.28 2.18 10.10
N GLU A 86 -4.01 2.72 11.10
CA GLU A 86 -3.50 2.84 12.47
C GLU A 86 -3.10 1.46 13.00
N LEU A 87 -1.98 1.44 13.72
CA LEU A 87 -1.49 0.22 14.37
C LEU A 87 -2.32 -0.13 15.60
N HIS A 88 -2.55 0.83 16.49
CA HIS A 88 -3.21 0.63 17.78
C HIS A 88 -4.71 0.90 17.67
N MET A 89 -5.47 -0.13 17.35
CA MET A 89 -6.93 -0.06 17.30
C MET A 89 -7.54 -1.05 18.30
N PRO A 90 -8.74 -0.76 18.86
CA PRO A 90 -9.48 -1.69 19.69
C PRO A 90 -9.80 -2.99 18.95
N GLU A 91 -9.91 -4.10 19.66
CA GLU A 91 -10.30 -5.44 19.21
C GLU A 91 -9.34 -6.07 18.19
N ILE A 92 -9.10 -5.41 17.06
CA ILE A 92 -8.23 -5.88 15.99
C ILE A 92 -7.24 -4.77 15.65
N ASP A 93 -5.98 -4.95 16.06
CA ASP A 93 -4.89 -4.03 15.74
C ASP A 93 -4.48 -4.08 14.26
N GLY A 94 -3.70 -3.09 13.83
CA GLY A 94 -3.25 -2.97 12.44
C GLY A 94 -2.40 -4.15 11.96
N LEU A 95 -1.60 -4.78 12.84
CA LEU A 95 -0.82 -5.98 12.48
C LEU A 95 -1.72 -7.19 12.23
N LYS A 96 -2.73 -7.36 13.06
CA LYS A 96 -3.70 -8.42 12.89
C LYS A 96 -4.57 -8.20 11.66
N LEU A 97 -4.98 -6.95 11.42
CA LEU A 97 -5.68 -6.57 10.19
C LEU A 97 -4.84 -6.88 8.95
N LEU A 98 -3.57 -6.45 8.92
CA LEU A 98 -2.63 -6.74 7.84
C LEU A 98 -2.55 -8.26 7.56
N LYS A 99 -2.35 -9.07 8.61
CA LYS A 99 -2.29 -10.53 8.48
C LYS A 99 -3.58 -11.13 7.93
N LEU A 100 -4.74 -10.62 8.34
CA LEU A 100 -6.05 -11.09 7.86
C LEU A 100 -6.34 -10.68 6.42
N MET A 101 -5.76 -9.57 5.95
CA MET A 101 -5.94 -9.09 4.58
C MET A 101 -5.05 -9.81 3.56
N GLN A 102 -3.83 -10.19 3.94
CA GLN A 102 -2.82 -10.78 3.04
C GLN A 102 -3.32 -11.94 2.17
N PRO A 103 -4.07 -12.93 2.68
CA PRO A 103 -4.49 -14.08 1.87
C PRO A 103 -5.48 -13.70 0.75
N TRP A 104 -6.08 -12.53 0.85
CA TRP A 104 -7.20 -12.12 -0.01
C TRP A 104 -6.83 -11.03 -1.00
N MET A 105 -5.69 -10.34 -0.79
CA MET A 105 -5.42 -9.10 -1.49
C MET A 105 -3.93 -8.85 -1.72
N ASP A 106 -3.60 -8.47 -2.95
CA ASP A 106 -2.30 -7.92 -3.33
C ASP A 106 -2.34 -6.37 -3.31
N ILE A 107 -2.87 -5.80 -2.21
CA ILE A 107 -2.92 -4.35 -2.00
C ILE A 107 -1.84 -3.96 -0.98
N PRO A 108 -1.00 -2.97 -1.29
CA PRO A 108 -0.03 -2.46 -0.34
C PRO A 108 -0.71 -1.92 0.91
N VAL A 109 -0.13 -2.22 2.06
CA VAL A 109 -0.60 -1.74 3.36
C VAL A 109 0.52 -0.95 4.02
N ILE A 110 0.22 0.26 4.44
CA ILE A 110 1.07 1.12 5.25
C ILE A 110 0.47 1.14 6.65
N LEU A 111 1.29 0.92 7.66
CA LEU A 111 0.89 1.10 9.05
C LEU A 111 1.40 2.43 9.59
N PHE A 112 0.66 3.04 10.51
CA PHE A 112 1.11 4.24 11.19
C PHE A 112 0.73 4.20 12.67
N SER A 113 1.49 4.95 13.51
CA SER A 113 1.28 4.99 14.95
C SER A 113 1.89 6.25 15.58
N ASN A 114 1.49 6.54 16.81
CA ASN A 114 2.15 7.54 17.66
C ASN A 114 3.48 7.01 18.24
N ASP A 115 3.64 5.69 18.34
CA ASP A 115 4.76 5.06 19.03
C ASP A 115 5.78 4.49 18.06
N TYR A 116 7.06 4.79 18.30
CA TYR A 116 8.17 4.14 17.64
C TYR A 116 8.70 2.99 18.49
N ASP A 117 8.32 1.78 18.12
CA ASP A 117 8.94 0.56 18.65
C ASP A 117 9.59 -0.21 17.47
N LYS A 118 10.91 -0.37 17.54
CA LYS A 118 11.67 -1.10 16.52
C LYS A 118 11.15 -2.52 16.30
N ASN A 119 10.70 -3.20 17.34
CA ASN A 119 10.19 -4.56 17.25
C ASN A 119 8.84 -4.59 16.51
N LEU A 120 7.98 -3.59 16.76
CA LEU A 120 6.71 -3.44 16.02
C LEU A 120 6.94 -3.13 14.55
N VAL A 121 7.88 -2.23 14.25
CA VAL A 121 8.28 -1.92 12.86
C VAL A 121 8.78 -3.18 12.16
N MET A 122 9.70 -3.92 12.77
CA MET A 122 10.24 -5.16 12.20
C MET A 122 9.14 -6.21 12.00
N LYS A 123 8.21 -6.32 12.95
CA LYS A 123 7.07 -7.24 12.84
C LYS A 123 6.12 -6.83 11.69
N ALA A 124 5.84 -5.53 11.54
CA ALA A 124 5.04 -5.02 10.45
C ALA A 124 5.64 -5.37 9.08
N VAL A 125 6.94 -5.11 8.90
CA VAL A 125 7.68 -5.44 7.67
C VAL A 125 7.69 -6.95 7.39
N THR A 126 7.95 -7.76 8.42
CA THR A 126 7.93 -9.23 8.30
C THR A 126 6.55 -9.75 7.91
N LEU A 127 5.49 -9.10 8.37
CA LEU A 127 4.11 -9.40 7.96
C LEU A 127 3.73 -8.80 6.62
N GLY A 128 4.63 -8.12 5.91
CA GLY A 128 4.40 -7.61 4.56
C GLY A 128 3.81 -6.20 4.48
N ALA A 129 3.89 -5.40 5.55
CA ALA A 129 3.63 -3.97 5.45
C ALA A 129 4.63 -3.33 4.47
N CYS A 130 4.15 -2.44 3.61
CA CYS A 130 5.00 -1.74 2.65
C CYS A 130 5.81 -0.64 3.33
N ASP A 131 5.24 -0.03 4.37
CA ASP A 131 5.93 0.98 5.17
C ASP A 131 5.28 1.13 6.55
N TYR A 132 5.97 1.88 7.43
CA TYR A 132 5.53 2.23 8.76
C TYR A 132 5.82 3.70 9.03
N LEU A 133 4.77 4.47 9.32
CA LEU A 133 4.84 5.91 9.55
C LEU A 133 4.68 6.25 11.01
N LEU A 134 5.39 7.30 11.43
CA LEU A 134 5.24 7.87 12.77
C LEU A 134 4.43 9.15 12.71
N LYS A 135 3.39 9.27 13.54
CA LYS A 135 2.66 10.53 13.70
C LYS A 135 3.55 11.58 14.38
N PRO A 136 3.49 12.87 13.99
CA PRO A 136 2.61 13.44 12.96
C PRO A 136 3.11 13.14 11.54
N ILE A 137 2.21 12.63 10.68
CA ILE A 137 2.52 12.31 9.29
C ILE A 137 2.57 13.61 8.48
N ARG A 138 3.57 13.74 7.62
CA ARG A 138 3.75 14.89 6.76
C ARG A 138 3.20 14.63 5.35
N ILE A 139 2.74 15.68 4.69
CA ILE A 139 2.16 15.57 3.35
C ILE A 139 3.18 15.06 2.32
N GLU A 140 4.47 15.35 2.51
CA GLU A 140 5.55 14.88 1.65
C GLU A 140 5.67 13.35 1.69
N GLU A 141 5.47 12.75 2.87
CA GLU A 141 5.48 11.29 3.03
C GLU A 141 4.33 10.65 2.23
N LEU A 142 3.14 11.25 2.29
CA LEU A 142 1.98 10.76 1.53
C LEU A 142 2.16 10.85 0.01
N ARG A 143 2.86 11.88 -0.47
CA ARG A 143 3.18 12.04 -1.89
C ARG A 143 4.15 10.98 -2.40
N ILE A 144 5.16 10.65 -1.59
CA ILE A 144 6.15 9.61 -1.93
C ILE A 144 5.47 8.27 -2.15
N PHE A 145 4.48 7.90 -1.32
CA PHE A 145 3.79 6.62 -1.46
C PHE A 145 3.04 6.48 -2.77
N GLY A 146 2.46 7.55 -3.26
CA GLY A 146 1.81 7.52 -4.56
C GLY A 146 2.76 7.15 -5.69
N SER A 147 3.93 7.79 -5.73
CA SER A 147 4.97 7.50 -6.73
C SER A 147 5.48 6.06 -6.60
N MET A 148 5.81 5.62 -5.39
CA MET A 148 6.26 4.24 -5.12
C MET A 148 5.21 3.19 -5.52
N TYR A 149 3.93 3.48 -5.33
CA TYR A 149 2.86 2.56 -5.71
C TYR A 149 2.77 2.38 -7.23
N ILE A 150 2.90 3.45 -8.00
CA ILE A 150 2.89 3.39 -9.47
C ILE A 150 4.05 2.54 -9.95
N GLU A 151 5.27 2.79 -9.47
CA GLU A 151 6.45 2.01 -9.85
C GLU A 151 6.26 0.52 -9.55
N ARG A 152 5.80 0.17 -8.35
CA ARG A 152 5.51 -1.23 -8.00
C ARG A 152 4.49 -1.86 -8.95
N ARG A 153 3.41 -1.15 -9.26
CA ARG A 153 2.36 -1.64 -10.15
C ARG A 153 2.86 -1.84 -11.58
N LEU A 154 3.71 -0.95 -12.07
CA LEU A 154 4.36 -1.07 -13.38
C LEU A 154 5.32 -2.27 -13.42
N ILE A 155 6.15 -2.44 -12.40
CA ILE A 155 7.07 -3.57 -12.26
C ILE A 155 6.29 -4.90 -12.26
N LEU A 156 5.25 -5.02 -11.45
CA LEU A 156 4.42 -6.22 -11.37
C LEU A 156 3.70 -6.52 -12.71
N ARG A 157 3.24 -5.50 -13.43
CA ARG A 157 2.68 -5.66 -14.77
C ARG A 157 3.73 -6.17 -15.76
N ARG A 158 4.93 -5.61 -15.75
CA ARG A 158 6.05 -6.06 -16.60
C ARG A 158 6.45 -7.51 -16.29
N MET A 159 6.51 -7.89 -15.02
CA MET A 159 6.79 -9.27 -14.62
C MET A 159 5.70 -10.25 -15.09
N LYS A 160 4.42 -9.90 -14.94
CA LYS A 160 3.30 -10.74 -15.42
C LYS A 160 3.33 -10.91 -16.95
N ILE A 161 3.70 -9.89 -17.70
CA ILE A 161 3.86 -9.98 -19.15
C ILE A 161 5.01 -10.92 -19.51
N LYS A 162 6.18 -10.81 -18.84
CA LYS A 162 7.33 -11.70 -19.08
C LYS A 162 7.03 -13.18 -18.76
N ILE A 163 6.24 -13.46 -17.72
CA ILE A 163 5.85 -14.83 -17.35
C ILE A 163 4.78 -15.39 -18.30
N GLY A 164 3.88 -14.53 -18.81
CA GLY A 164 2.82 -14.95 -19.76
C GLY A 164 3.31 -15.26 -21.15
N THR A 165 4.54 -14.88 -21.53
CA THR A 165 5.15 -15.16 -22.83
C THR A 165 5.94 -16.49 -22.89
N HIS A 166 6.14 -17.15 -21.77
CA HIS A 166 6.66 -18.52 -21.74
C HIS A 166 5.51 -19.54 -21.61
N GLN A 167 4.71 -19.67 -22.65
CA GLN A 167 3.98 -20.92 -22.85
C GLN A 167 5.01 -22.00 -23.21
N PRO A 168 5.08 -23.12 -22.47
CA PRO A 168 5.88 -24.25 -22.92
C PRO A 168 5.23 -24.77 -24.18
N LEU A 169 6.02 -24.83 -25.25
CA LEU A 169 5.75 -25.68 -26.41
C LEU A 169 5.61 -27.10 -25.92
N ALA A 170 4.38 -27.49 -25.58
CA ALA A 170 4.06 -28.86 -25.25
C ALA A 170 3.64 -29.58 -26.54
N CYS A 171 4.56 -30.35 -27.04
CA CYS A 171 4.37 -31.64 -27.68
C CYS A 171 3.26 -31.74 -28.74
N LEU A 172 3.66 -31.51 -29.97
CA LEU A 172 3.17 -32.32 -31.11
C LEU A 172 3.76 -33.73 -30.97
N ASN A 173 2.93 -34.69 -30.65
CA ASN A 173 2.98 -36.06 -31.16
C ASN A 173 1.59 -36.65 -31.05
#